data_246aabe737305afdec23ccd5d8ef9ea5
#
_entry.id   246aabe737305afdec23ccd5d8ef9ea5
#
_cell.length_a   1.000
_cell.length_b   1.000
_cell.length_c   1.000
_cell.angle_alpha   90.00
_cell.angle_beta   90.00
_cell.angle_gamma   90.00
#
_symmetry.space_group_name_H-M   'P 1'
#
loop_
_entity.id
_entity.type
_entity.pdbx_description
1 polymer ?
#
loop_
_entity_poly.entity_id
_entity_poly.type
_entity_poly.pdbx_seq_one_letter_code
_entity_poly.pdbx_strand_id
1 'polypeptide(L)' 'MSAPDSVKALADARLEARAAKDWTRSDQLRDQIAAAGFEVVD' A
#
# COMPACT_ATOMS: atom_id res chain seq x y z
N MET A 1 -11.58 2.39 -14.24
CA MET A 1 -10.56 3.43 -14.07
C MET A 1 -9.48 2.97 -13.11
N SER A 2 -8.23 3.26 -13.43
CA SER A 2 -7.13 2.84 -12.55
C SER A 2 -7.02 3.75 -11.35
N ALA A 3 -6.38 3.23 -10.30
CA ALA A 3 -6.08 4.00 -9.11
C ALA A 3 -5.14 5.17 -9.45
N PRO A 4 -5.18 6.27 -8.68
CA PRO A 4 -4.22 7.36 -8.83
C PRO A 4 -2.77 6.86 -8.68
N ASP A 5 -1.83 7.55 -9.32
CA ASP A 5 -0.41 7.18 -9.25
C ASP A 5 0.11 7.15 -7.82
N SER A 6 -0.38 8.04 -6.96
CA SER A 6 -0.01 8.04 -5.54
C SER A 6 -0.39 6.73 -4.85
N VAL A 7 -1.56 6.18 -5.17
CA VAL A 7 -2.01 4.91 -4.60
C VAL A 7 -1.20 3.76 -5.18
N LYS A 8 -0.88 3.81 -6.47
CA LYS A 8 -0.02 2.78 -7.09
C LYS A 8 1.37 2.77 -6.45
N ALA A 9 1.93 3.95 -6.19
CA ALA A 9 3.23 4.05 -5.52
C ALA A 9 3.18 3.46 -4.11
N LEU A 10 2.10 3.71 -3.38
CA LEU A 10 1.91 3.13 -2.05
C LEU A 10 1.78 1.60 -2.12
N ALA A 11 1.05 1.09 -3.11
CA ALA A 11 0.89 -0.35 -3.29
C ALA A 11 2.23 -1.01 -3.64
N ASP A 12 3.03 -0.40 -4.49
CA ASP A 12 4.36 -0.90 -4.85
C ASP A 12 5.28 -0.91 -3.63
N ALA A 13 5.27 0.17 -2.84
CA ALA A 13 6.06 0.25 -1.62
C ALA A 13 5.62 -0.82 -0.61
N ARG A 14 4.32 -1.09 -0.54
CA ARG A 14 3.79 -2.15 0.32
C ARG A 14 4.33 -3.51 -0.09
N LEU A 15 4.35 -3.81 -1.38
CA LEU A 15 4.90 -5.07 -1.88
C LEU A 15 6.39 -5.20 -1.53
N GLU A 16 7.16 -4.14 -1.68
CA GLU A 16 8.57 -4.12 -1.30
C GLU A 16 8.75 -4.35 0.20
N ALA A 17 7.93 -3.72 1.02
CA ALA A 17 7.96 -3.90 2.46
C ALA A 17 7.68 -5.37 2.84
N ARG A 18 6.70 -5.99 2.19
CA ARG A 18 6.39 -7.40 2.43
C ARG A 18 7.53 -8.32 2.01
N ALA A 19 8.16 -8.03 0.88
CA ALA A 19 9.31 -8.80 0.41
C ALA A 19 10.48 -8.71 1.38
N ALA A 20 10.64 -7.56 2.03
CA ALA A 20 11.67 -7.33 3.06
C ALA A 20 11.20 -7.80 4.45
N LYS A 21 9.98 -8.30 4.57
CA LYS A 21 9.34 -8.69 5.84
C LYS A 21 9.24 -7.53 6.82
N ASP A 22 9.12 -6.32 6.31
CA ASP A 22 8.91 -5.11 7.10
C ASP A 22 7.40 -4.90 7.28
N TRP A 23 6.84 -5.67 8.19
CA TRP A 23 5.39 -5.72 8.40
C TRP A 23 4.82 -4.42 8.94
N THR A 24 5.56 -3.73 9.80
CA THR A 24 5.15 -2.43 10.34
C THR A 24 4.97 -1.42 9.21
N ARG A 25 5.95 -1.35 8.31
CA ARG A 25 5.89 -0.44 7.16
C ARG A 25 4.75 -0.83 6.23
N SER A 26 4.58 -2.13 5.99
CA SER A 26 3.50 -2.64 5.15
C SER A 26 2.13 -2.20 5.70
N ASP A 27 1.92 -2.31 7.01
CA ASP A 27 0.69 -1.89 7.65
C ASP A 27 0.46 -0.38 7.53
N GLN A 28 1.52 0.42 7.71
CA GLN A 28 1.44 1.86 7.55
C GLN A 28 1.04 2.26 6.13
N LEU A 29 1.63 1.60 5.14
CA LEU A 29 1.30 1.85 3.74
C LEU A 29 -0.14 1.44 3.42
N ARG A 30 -0.59 0.33 3.96
CA ARG A 30 -1.98 -0.10 3.82
C ARG A 30 -2.93 0.94 4.40
N ASP A 31 -2.62 1.48 5.57
CA ASP A 31 -3.44 2.51 6.21
C ASP A 31 -3.52 3.77 5.35
N GLN A 32 -2.42 4.15 4.71
CA GLN A 32 -2.41 5.30 3.80
C GLN A 32 -3.28 5.04 2.58
N ILE A 33 -3.26 3.84 2.02
CA ILE A 33 -4.11 3.47 0.90
C ILE A 33 -5.58 3.52 1.32
N ALA A 34 -5.91 2.99 2.48
CA ALA A 34 -7.27 3.03 3.00
C ALA A 34 -7.74 4.45 3.25
N ALA A 35 -6.87 5.32 3.75
CA ALA A 35 -7.18 6.73 3.97
C ALA A 35 -7.48 7.47 2.67
N ALA A 36 -6.94 7.00 1.55
CA ALA A 36 -7.22 7.56 0.23
C ALA A 36 -8.54 7.05 -0.36
N GLY A 37 -9.25 6.16 0.35
CA GLY A 37 -10.54 5.63 -0.08
C GLY A 37 -10.45 4.34 -0.88
N PHE A 38 -9.33 3.64 -0.85
CA PHE A 38 -9.13 2.39 -1.55
C PHE A 38 -9.00 1.23 -0.58
N GLU A 39 -9.44 0.06 -1.01
CA GLU A 39 -9.37 -1.14 -0.21
C GLU A 39 -8.18 -1.99 -0.66
N VAL A 40 -7.43 -2.50 0.31
CA VAL A 40 -6.31 -3.40 0.02
C VAL A 40 -6.75 -4.83 0.29
N VAL A 41 -6.61 -5.66 -0.72
CA VAL A 41 -6.95 -7.09 -0.62
C VAL A 41 -5.64 -7.87 -0.62
N ASP A 42 -5.48 -8.71 0.39
CA ASP A 42 -4.31 -9.59 0.49
C ASP A 42 -4.52 -10.89 -0.28
#